data_7b4a40a57b5ecd248471921ac2919383
#
_entry.id   7b4a40a57b5ecd248471921ac2919383
#
_cell.length_a   1.000
_cell.length_b   1.000
_cell.length_c   1.000
_cell.angle_alpha   90.00
_cell.angle_beta   90.00
_cell.angle_gamma   90.00
#
_symmetry.space_group_name_H-M   'P 1'
#
loop_
_entity.id
_entity.type
_entity.pdbx_description
1 polymer ?
#
loop_
_entity_poly.entity_id
_entity_poly.type
_entity_poly.pdbx_seq_one_letter_code
_entity_poly.pdbx_strand_id
1 'polypeptide(L)'
;MIAGGTGGANTVTGKWFEVKTDLKTALTKAGYDLTNFQFCRQYDFPSLFKTKTGEKMEDLFGKKFLPDEAVIFNNTLYVIEKKQQGGGGSVDEKIQTGPYKLAIYQECAKRMGLANAYYLYLLSGDYFNVPKFTKHQIPYLEQFGIRTYFDQLNLAEIF
;
A
#
# COMPACT_ATOMS: atom_id res chain seq x y z
N MET A 1 -36.85 7.41 -6.76
CA MET A 1 -35.84 6.53 -7.38
C MET A 1 -34.46 6.99 -6.88
N ILE A 2 -33.86 6.24 -6.00
CA ILE A 2 -32.49 6.50 -5.56
C ILE A 2 -31.59 5.93 -6.64
N ALA A 3 -30.92 6.77 -7.37
CA ALA A 3 -29.93 6.34 -8.36
C ALA A 3 -28.83 5.56 -7.61
N GLY A 4 -28.71 4.28 -7.91
CA GLY A 4 -27.71 3.40 -7.34
C GLY A 4 -26.32 3.95 -7.58
N GLY A 5 -25.53 3.94 -6.53
CA GLY A 5 -24.21 4.56 -6.52
C GLY A 5 -23.27 4.03 -7.60
N THR A 6 -22.45 4.91 -8.10
CA THR A 6 -21.32 4.70 -9.02
C THR A 6 -20.20 3.80 -8.47
N GLY A 7 -20.44 3.11 -7.35
CA GLY A 7 -19.43 2.28 -6.67
C GLY A 7 -18.87 1.12 -7.51
N GLY A 8 -19.68 0.55 -8.42
CA GLY A 8 -19.25 -0.57 -9.24
C GLY A 8 -18.21 -0.18 -10.32
N ALA A 9 -18.40 0.97 -10.96
CA ALA A 9 -17.47 1.46 -11.97
C ALA A 9 -16.12 1.85 -11.37
N ASN A 10 -16.12 2.48 -10.18
CA ASN A 10 -14.90 2.82 -9.46
C ASN A 10 -14.13 1.57 -8.99
N THR A 11 -14.84 0.50 -8.62
CA THR A 11 -14.21 -0.77 -8.25
C THR A 11 -13.50 -1.43 -9.44
N VAL A 12 -14.12 -1.43 -10.62
CA VAL A 12 -13.51 -1.97 -11.86
C VAL A 12 -12.27 -1.17 -12.24
N THR A 13 -12.35 0.16 -12.20
CA THR A 13 -11.22 1.06 -12.51
C THR A 13 -10.08 0.88 -11.50
N GLY A 14 -10.38 0.73 -10.21
CA GLY A 14 -9.41 0.46 -9.17
C GLY A 14 -8.68 -0.85 -9.38
N LYS A 15 -9.39 -1.93 -9.72
CA LYS A 15 -8.79 -3.23 -10.05
C LYS A 15 -7.87 -3.17 -11.26
N TRP A 16 -8.25 -2.42 -12.29
CA TRP A 16 -7.41 -2.24 -13.48
C TRP A 16 -6.10 -1.51 -13.14
N PHE A 17 -6.16 -0.47 -12.30
CA PHE A 17 -4.99 0.23 -11.80
C PHE A 17 -4.08 -0.71 -10.98
N GLU A 18 -4.64 -1.55 -10.12
CA GLU A 18 -3.90 -2.54 -9.34
C GLU A 18 -3.15 -3.53 -10.24
N VAL A 19 -3.80 -4.04 -11.29
CA VAL A 19 -3.18 -4.97 -12.24
C VAL A 19 -2.08 -4.28 -13.06
N LYS A 20 -2.34 -3.08 -13.56
CA LYS A 20 -1.37 -2.29 -14.35
C LYS A 20 -0.10 -1.96 -13.54
N THR A 21 -0.24 -1.79 -12.22
CA THR A 21 0.83 -1.39 -11.32
C THR A 21 1.39 -2.54 -10.47
N ASP A 22 1.20 -3.79 -10.90
CA ASP A 22 1.67 -4.98 -10.19
C ASP A 22 3.17 -4.92 -9.90
N LEU A 23 3.53 -5.01 -8.62
CA LEU A 23 4.91 -4.83 -8.15
C LEU A 23 5.87 -5.88 -8.71
N LYS A 24 5.45 -7.16 -8.71
CA LYS A 24 6.28 -8.25 -9.22
C LYS A 24 6.60 -8.06 -10.71
N THR A 25 5.60 -7.65 -11.49
CA THR A 25 5.78 -7.33 -12.90
C THR A 25 6.73 -6.15 -13.10
N ALA A 26 6.58 -5.09 -12.31
CA ALA A 26 7.43 -3.91 -12.38
C ALA A 26 8.90 -4.24 -12.06
N LEU A 27 9.14 -5.00 -11.00
CA LEU A 27 10.48 -5.46 -10.63
C LEU A 27 11.10 -6.34 -11.70
N THR A 28 10.35 -7.27 -12.28
CA THR A 28 10.81 -8.14 -13.36
C THR A 28 11.21 -7.33 -14.59
N LYS A 29 10.38 -6.38 -15.01
CA LYS A 29 10.68 -5.49 -16.15
C LYS A 29 11.90 -4.61 -15.93
N ALA A 30 12.16 -4.21 -14.69
CA ALA A 30 13.33 -3.41 -14.30
C ALA A 30 14.61 -4.25 -14.13
N GLY A 31 14.54 -5.58 -14.31
CA GLY A 31 15.69 -6.47 -14.25
C GLY A 31 16.11 -6.91 -12.85
N TYR A 32 15.24 -6.77 -11.85
CA TYR A 32 15.55 -7.28 -10.51
C TYR A 32 15.50 -8.80 -10.45
N ASP A 33 16.44 -9.40 -9.72
CA ASP A 33 16.38 -10.79 -9.32
C ASP A 33 15.39 -10.96 -8.16
N LEU A 34 14.30 -11.67 -8.39
CA LEU A 34 13.21 -11.83 -7.43
C LEU A 34 13.47 -12.87 -6.34
N THR A 35 14.59 -13.59 -6.40
CA THR A 35 14.89 -14.70 -5.48
C THR A 35 14.83 -14.29 -4.01
N ASN A 36 15.28 -13.07 -3.70
CA ASN A 36 15.33 -12.54 -2.33
C ASN A 36 14.09 -11.69 -1.94
N PHE A 37 13.08 -11.63 -2.81
CA PHE A 37 11.83 -10.94 -2.54
C PHE A 37 10.76 -11.93 -2.11
N GLN A 38 10.20 -11.76 -0.91
CA GLN A 38 9.06 -12.54 -0.44
C GLN A 38 7.78 -11.70 -0.57
N PHE A 39 6.97 -12.02 -1.59
CA PHE A 39 5.69 -11.33 -1.82
C PHE A 39 4.60 -11.87 -0.91
N CYS A 40 3.79 -10.99 -0.31
CA CYS A 40 2.77 -11.35 0.68
C CYS A 40 1.57 -10.39 0.67
N ARG A 41 0.98 -10.14 -0.50
CA ARG A 41 -0.16 -9.22 -0.65
C ARG A 41 -1.48 -9.78 -0.11
N GLN A 42 -2.42 -8.89 0.19
CA GLN A 42 -3.80 -9.21 0.58
C GLN A 42 -3.84 -10.25 1.72
N TYR A 43 -4.59 -11.33 1.58
CA TYR A 43 -4.74 -12.38 2.59
C TYR A 43 -3.46 -13.18 2.86
N ASP A 44 -2.48 -13.14 1.97
CA ASP A 44 -1.18 -13.79 2.22
C ASP A 44 -0.45 -13.13 3.39
N PHE A 45 -0.65 -11.81 3.58
CA PHE A 45 0.03 -11.08 4.66
C PHE A 45 -0.41 -11.53 6.06
N PRO A 46 -1.70 -11.56 6.42
CA PRO A 46 -2.13 -12.11 7.72
C PRO A 46 -1.71 -13.58 7.93
N SER A 47 -1.72 -14.38 6.87
CA SER A 47 -1.30 -15.79 6.93
C SER A 47 0.20 -15.90 7.24
N LEU A 48 1.02 -15.12 6.55
CA LEU A 48 2.47 -15.06 6.80
C LEU A 48 2.76 -14.53 8.21
N PHE A 49 2.07 -13.50 8.65
CA PHE A 49 2.19 -12.95 10.00
C PHE A 49 1.93 -14.03 11.05
N LYS A 50 0.82 -14.76 10.93
CA LYS A 50 0.49 -15.85 11.83
C LYS A 50 1.54 -16.96 11.80
N THR A 51 2.02 -17.34 10.63
CA THR A 51 3.06 -18.37 10.48
C THR A 51 4.36 -17.97 11.17
N LYS A 52 4.77 -16.71 11.03
CA LYS A 52 6.04 -16.22 11.60
C LYS A 52 5.96 -15.93 13.10
N THR A 53 4.80 -15.50 13.59
CA THR A 53 4.66 -15.02 14.99
C THR A 53 3.86 -15.95 15.88
N GLY A 54 3.03 -16.82 15.33
CA GLY A 54 2.03 -17.59 16.07
C GLY A 54 0.80 -16.77 16.49
N GLU A 55 0.78 -15.47 16.21
CA GLU A 55 -0.28 -14.54 16.63
C GLU A 55 -1.22 -14.21 15.47
N LYS A 56 -2.45 -13.87 15.78
CA LYS A 56 -3.43 -13.41 14.78
C LYS A 56 -3.54 -11.89 14.81
N MET A 57 -3.58 -11.26 13.65
CA MET A 57 -3.73 -9.81 13.54
C MET A 57 -5.00 -9.31 14.22
N GLU A 58 -6.09 -10.06 14.11
CA GLU A 58 -7.38 -9.69 14.70
C GLU A 58 -7.32 -9.58 16.23
N ASP A 59 -6.53 -10.44 16.87
CA ASP A 59 -6.37 -10.43 18.33
C ASP A 59 -5.54 -9.23 18.81
N LEU A 60 -4.60 -8.77 17.98
CA LEU A 60 -3.70 -7.66 18.31
C LEU A 60 -4.27 -6.30 17.90
N PHE A 61 -4.92 -6.22 16.74
CA PHE A 61 -5.29 -4.96 16.10
C PHE A 61 -6.79 -4.82 15.84
N GLY A 62 -7.60 -5.79 16.28
CA GLY A 62 -9.05 -5.81 16.12
C GLY A 62 -9.54 -6.23 14.72
N LYS A 63 -8.65 -6.36 13.74
CA LYS A 63 -8.98 -6.82 12.39
C LYS A 63 -7.73 -7.27 11.62
N LYS A 64 -7.96 -7.89 10.46
CA LYS A 64 -6.90 -8.12 9.46
C LYS A 64 -6.61 -6.85 8.69
N PHE A 65 -5.35 -6.57 8.46
CA PHE A 65 -4.89 -5.55 7.51
C PHE A 65 -4.44 -6.25 6.24
N LEU A 66 -5.04 -5.89 5.13
CA LEU A 66 -4.86 -6.54 3.82
C LEU A 66 -4.18 -5.55 2.86
N PRO A 67 -2.85 -5.58 2.75
CA PRO A 67 -2.14 -4.66 1.86
C PRO A 67 -2.42 -4.97 0.39
N ASP A 68 -2.52 -3.94 -0.45
CA ASP A 68 -2.63 -4.13 -1.90
C ASP A 68 -1.40 -4.85 -2.45
N GLU A 69 -0.22 -4.39 -2.07
CA GLU A 69 1.04 -5.10 -2.27
C GLU A 69 1.85 -5.09 -0.97
N ALA A 70 2.52 -6.19 -0.69
CA ALA A 70 3.53 -6.25 0.36
C ALA A 70 4.65 -7.18 -0.04
N VAL A 71 5.87 -6.83 0.34
CA VAL A 71 7.06 -7.61 0.05
C VAL A 71 8.07 -7.47 1.18
N ILE A 72 8.72 -8.58 1.53
CA ILE A 72 9.87 -8.59 2.42
C ILE A 72 11.13 -8.71 1.58
N PHE A 73 12.03 -7.77 1.75
CA PHE A 73 13.30 -7.71 1.06
C PHE A 73 14.36 -7.08 1.98
N ASN A 74 15.55 -7.67 2.04
CA ASN A 74 16.65 -7.18 2.90
C ASN A 74 16.20 -6.87 4.33
N ASN A 75 15.53 -7.82 4.98
CA ASN A 75 15.05 -7.69 6.37
C ASN A 75 14.11 -6.50 6.61
N THR A 76 13.43 -6.05 5.56
CA THR A 76 12.52 -4.90 5.59
C THR A 76 11.18 -5.28 4.96
N LEU A 77 10.10 -4.87 5.61
CA LEU A 77 8.74 -4.98 5.07
C LEU A 77 8.41 -3.70 4.29
N TYR A 78 8.07 -3.86 3.03
CA TYR A 78 7.54 -2.76 2.19
C TYR A 78 6.06 -3.02 1.93
N VAL A 79 5.22 -2.08 2.29
CA VAL A 79 3.78 -2.11 2.04
C VAL A 79 3.42 -0.99 1.09
N ILE A 80 2.74 -1.32 0.01
CA ILE A 80 2.32 -0.37 -1.02
C ILE A 80 0.81 -0.40 -1.10
N GLU A 81 0.21 0.72 -0.79
CA GLU A 81 -1.23 0.95 -0.89
C GLU A 81 -1.52 1.73 -2.16
N LYS A 82 -2.41 1.21 -2.97
CA LYS A 82 -2.76 1.77 -4.27
C LYS A 82 -4.10 2.47 -4.19
N LYS A 83 -4.19 3.71 -4.68
CA LYS A 83 -5.44 4.45 -4.75
C LYS A 83 -5.62 5.07 -6.12
N GLN A 84 -6.77 4.78 -6.70
CA GLN A 84 -7.24 5.43 -7.90
C GLN A 84 -8.60 6.05 -7.64
N GLN A 85 -8.82 7.23 -8.19
CA GLN A 85 -10.09 7.92 -8.13
C GLN A 85 -10.32 8.66 -9.45
N GLY A 86 -11.54 8.51 -9.99
CA GLY A 86 -11.94 9.21 -11.22
C GLY A 86 -12.75 10.48 -10.97
N GLY A 87 -13.08 10.77 -9.71
CA GLY A 87 -13.88 11.93 -9.31
C GLY A 87 -14.00 12.03 -7.79
N GLY A 88 -14.71 13.02 -7.28
CA GLY A 88 -14.87 13.22 -5.85
C GLY A 88 -15.39 11.98 -5.09
N GLY A 89 -14.96 11.80 -3.87
CA GLY A 89 -15.36 10.67 -3.01
C GLY A 89 -14.51 10.58 -1.76
N SER A 90 -14.72 9.52 -0.98
CA SER A 90 -14.06 9.33 0.32
C SER A 90 -12.60 8.86 0.23
N VAL A 91 -12.06 8.64 -0.96
CA VAL A 91 -10.69 8.10 -1.13
C VAL A 91 -9.62 9.11 -0.70
N ASP A 92 -9.87 10.41 -0.86
CA ASP A 92 -8.97 11.46 -0.38
C ASP A 92 -8.87 11.49 1.15
N GLU A 93 -9.94 11.17 1.86
CA GLU A 93 -9.91 10.97 3.31
C GLU A 93 -9.16 9.70 3.70
N LYS A 94 -9.25 8.65 2.89
CA LYS A 94 -8.60 7.37 3.19
C LYS A 94 -7.07 7.44 3.18
N ILE A 95 -6.46 8.32 2.41
CA ILE A 95 -5.00 8.48 2.45
C ILE A 95 -4.50 9.11 3.76
N GLN A 96 -5.36 9.83 4.47
CA GLN A 96 -5.05 10.41 5.78
C GLN A 96 -4.82 9.36 6.86
N THR A 97 -5.26 8.12 6.66
CA THR A 97 -5.06 7.00 7.60
C THR A 97 -3.66 6.37 7.50
N GLY A 98 -2.82 6.85 6.60
CA GLY A 98 -1.47 6.33 6.37
C GLY A 98 -0.63 6.20 7.64
N PRO A 99 -0.53 7.22 8.50
CA PRO A 99 0.26 7.14 9.73
C PRO A 99 -0.18 6.01 10.67
N TYR A 100 -1.48 5.79 10.81
CA TYR A 100 -2.01 4.68 11.62
C TYR A 100 -1.65 3.32 11.01
N LYS A 101 -1.83 3.17 9.69
CA LYS A 101 -1.47 1.93 8.99
C LYS A 101 0.04 1.66 9.06
N LEU A 102 0.87 2.69 8.90
CA LEU A 102 2.32 2.56 9.08
C LEU A 102 2.66 2.01 10.46
N ALA A 103 2.06 2.55 11.52
CA ALA A 103 2.29 2.08 12.88
C ALA A 103 1.93 0.59 13.05
N ILE A 104 0.83 0.14 12.45
CA ILE A 104 0.42 -1.27 12.46
C ILE A 104 1.47 -2.14 11.74
N TYR A 105 1.91 -1.76 10.55
CA TYR A 105 2.90 -2.55 9.80
C TYR A 105 4.29 -2.53 10.44
N GLN A 106 4.67 -1.44 11.11
CA GLN A 106 5.89 -1.38 11.91
C GLN A 106 5.84 -2.37 13.09
N GLU A 107 4.71 -2.47 13.78
CA GLU A 107 4.53 -3.46 14.85
C GLU A 107 4.54 -4.88 14.29
N CYS A 108 3.90 -5.13 13.15
CA CYS A 108 3.97 -6.43 12.46
C CYS A 108 5.40 -6.81 12.11
N ALA A 109 6.17 -5.90 11.52
CA ALA A 109 7.57 -6.14 11.16
C ALA A 109 8.41 -6.48 12.39
N LYS A 110 8.27 -5.72 13.46
CA LYS A 110 8.96 -5.96 14.73
C LYS A 110 8.66 -7.36 15.28
N ARG A 111 7.39 -7.77 15.29
CA ARG A 111 6.97 -9.10 15.77
C ARG A 111 7.47 -10.22 14.88
N MET A 112 7.57 -9.99 13.57
CA MET A 112 8.14 -10.95 12.61
C MET A 112 9.68 -11.00 12.65
N GLY A 113 10.34 -10.18 13.47
CA GLY A 113 11.80 -10.13 13.57
C GLY A 113 12.47 -9.34 12.43
N LEU A 114 11.74 -8.49 11.73
CA LEU A 114 12.27 -7.62 10.68
C LEU A 114 12.80 -6.31 11.26
N ALA A 115 13.82 -5.73 10.62
CA ALA A 115 14.45 -4.50 11.09
C ALA A 115 13.62 -3.25 10.86
N ASN A 116 12.90 -3.18 9.73
CA ASN A 116 12.15 -2.00 9.32
C ASN A 116 10.83 -2.34 8.64
N ALA A 117 9.93 -1.35 8.59
CA ALA A 117 8.75 -1.35 7.74
C ALA A 117 8.57 0.02 7.11
N TYR A 118 8.26 0.04 5.82
CA TYR A 118 7.88 1.23 5.06
C TYR A 118 6.48 1.08 4.51
N TYR A 119 5.73 2.18 4.55
CA TYR A 119 4.40 2.27 3.98
C TYR A 119 4.41 3.35 2.90
N LEU A 120 4.01 2.96 1.69
CA LEU A 120 4.12 3.78 0.50
C LEU A 120 2.74 3.91 -0.16
N TYR A 121 2.43 5.08 -0.70
CA TYR A 121 1.27 5.27 -1.55
C TYR A 121 1.66 5.29 -3.02
N LEU A 122 0.91 4.54 -3.82
CA LEU A 122 0.89 4.65 -5.27
C LEU A 122 -0.47 5.17 -5.69
N LEU A 123 -0.51 6.41 -6.14
CA LEU A 123 -1.72 7.16 -6.44
C LEU A 123 -1.86 7.40 -7.93
N SER A 124 -3.10 7.40 -8.44
CA SER A 124 -3.35 7.84 -9.82
C SER A 124 -3.08 9.34 -9.95
N GLY A 125 -2.18 9.71 -10.87
CA GLY A 125 -1.76 11.09 -11.08
C GLY A 125 -2.89 12.00 -11.55
N ASP A 126 -3.80 11.48 -12.35
CA ASP A 126 -4.94 12.25 -12.88
C ASP A 126 -5.79 12.89 -11.77
N TYR A 127 -5.96 12.20 -10.64
CA TYR A 127 -6.75 12.70 -9.53
C TYR A 127 -5.90 13.35 -8.43
N PHE A 128 -4.79 12.71 -8.05
CA PHE A 128 -4.03 13.08 -6.85
C PHE A 128 -2.87 14.06 -7.12
N ASN A 129 -2.38 14.17 -8.37
CA ASN A 129 -1.29 15.10 -8.68
C ASN A 129 -1.80 16.52 -8.92
N VAL A 130 -2.48 17.08 -7.93
CA VAL A 130 -3.04 18.42 -7.95
C VAL A 130 -2.72 19.14 -6.63
N PRO A 131 -2.75 20.48 -6.57
CA PRO A 131 -2.33 21.25 -5.40
C PRO A 131 -3.04 20.91 -4.09
N LYS A 132 -4.31 20.48 -4.16
CA LYS A 132 -5.08 20.02 -2.98
C LYS A 132 -4.33 18.94 -2.20
N PHE A 133 -3.67 18.02 -2.91
CA PHE A 133 -2.92 16.91 -2.30
C PHE A 133 -1.43 17.22 -2.21
N THR A 134 -0.82 17.71 -3.29
CA THR A 134 0.65 17.90 -3.38
C THR A 134 1.16 19.01 -2.46
N LYS A 135 0.32 19.98 -2.09
CA LYS A 135 0.68 21.07 -1.18
C LYS A 135 0.24 20.87 0.27
N HIS A 136 -0.59 19.87 0.54
CA HIS A 136 -1.20 19.69 1.87
C HIS A 136 -1.06 18.26 2.41
N GLN A 137 -1.85 17.32 1.90
CA GLN A 137 -1.91 15.97 2.47
C GLN A 137 -0.61 15.18 2.24
N ILE A 138 -0.01 15.28 1.05
CA ILE A 138 1.24 14.56 0.73
C ILE A 138 2.40 15.04 1.61
N PRO A 139 2.68 16.35 1.74
CA PRO A 139 3.71 16.84 2.68
C PRO A 139 3.46 16.42 4.12
N TYR A 140 2.18 16.36 4.56
CA TYR A 140 1.83 15.85 5.88
C TYR A 140 2.22 14.38 6.04
N LEU A 141 1.89 13.53 5.06
CA LEU A 141 2.25 12.11 5.08
C LEU A 141 3.77 11.91 5.07
N GLU A 142 4.50 12.71 4.33
CA GLU A 142 5.96 12.66 4.26
C GLU A 142 6.64 12.93 5.62
N GLN A 143 6.02 13.73 6.49
CA GLN A 143 6.50 13.96 7.86
C GLN A 143 6.55 12.66 8.68
N PHE A 144 5.72 11.67 8.35
CA PHE A 144 5.71 10.34 8.97
C PHE A 144 6.60 9.33 8.26
N GLY A 145 7.35 9.76 7.23
CA GLY A 145 8.17 8.88 6.41
C GLY A 145 7.38 8.11 5.35
N ILE A 146 6.13 8.48 5.08
CA ILE A 146 5.28 7.87 4.06
C ILE A 146 5.55 8.54 2.72
N ARG A 147 6.19 7.82 1.80
CA ARG A 147 6.46 8.32 0.45
C ARG A 147 5.26 8.08 -0.47
N THR A 148 5.04 9.01 -1.38
CA THR A 148 3.97 8.96 -2.36
C THR A 148 4.53 8.98 -3.76
N TYR A 149 4.02 8.10 -4.61
CA TYR A 149 4.37 7.99 -6.02
C TYR A 149 3.10 8.12 -6.87
N PHE A 150 3.24 8.70 -8.06
CA PHE A 150 2.13 8.84 -9.01
C PHE A 150 2.33 7.89 -10.19
N ASP A 151 1.30 7.10 -10.49
CA ASP A 151 1.16 6.20 -11.63
C ASP A 151 2.17 5.05 -11.69
N GLN A 152 3.39 5.23 -11.21
CA GLN A 152 4.41 4.19 -11.13
C GLN A 152 5.35 4.44 -9.95
N LEU A 153 5.91 3.35 -9.42
CA LEU A 153 6.91 3.41 -8.35
C LEU A 153 8.28 3.75 -8.92
N ASN A 154 9.07 4.52 -8.18
CA ASN A 154 10.50 4.65 -8.42
C ASN A 154 11.23 3.51 -7.70
N LEU A 155 11.42 2.39 -8.38
CA LEU A 155 11.98 1.17 -7.78
C LEU A 155 13.41 1.37 -7.27
N ALA A 156 14.23 2.15 -7.98
CA ALA A 156 15.60 2.42 -7.59
C ALA A 156 15.71 3.27 -6.31
N GLU A 157 14.68 4.03 -5.98
CA GLU A 157 14.59 4.78 -4.73
C GLU A 157 14.12 3.92 -3.56
N ILE A 158 13.31 2.89 -3.85
CA ILE A 158 12.68 2.03 -2.84
C ILE A 158 13.60 0.87 -2.48
N PHE A 159 14.15 0.19 -3.47
CA PHE A 159 14.95 -1.04 -3.35
C PHE A 159 16.39 -0.82 -3.80
#